data_770e82a0320351e57986c8396c4f399c
#
_entry.id   770e82a0320351e57986c8396c4f399c
#
_cell.length_a   1.000
_cell.length_b   1.000
_cell.length_c   1.000
_cell.angle_alpha   90.00
_cell.angle_beta   90.00
_cell.angle_gamma   90.00
#
_symmetry.space_group_name_H-M   'P 1'
#
loop_
_entity.id
_entity.type
_entity.pdbx_description
1 polymer ?
#
loop_
_entity_poly.entity_id
_entity_poly.type
_entity_poly.pdbx_seq_one_letter_code
_entity_poly.pdbx_strand_id
1 'polypeptide(L)'
;MRGNHNFPSQVVSDNEKSSHDYGLKVAQAIEAEWFDGERNGNNRYSNYTNNYHKLRLYARGEQSIQKYKDELSINGDLSYLNLDWKPVPIIPKFVDIVVNGISERQYSIKAYSQDPYGVEKRTAYMEGIMKDMKAKEFDQMAKNLMNMDFKQNKEEDVPETQEELDLHMSLNYKQAVEIAEEQAINVLLDGNKYDLTRKRLIYDLTVCGIAASKTTFNTAEGVTIEYVDPANLVYSHTDSPYFDDIYYVGEVKSIPINELIKQFPDITEGELEDLTKSNYKHGYRSRGRFNQQEDKNKIDILYFNYKTYIHEVYKVKETSTGLQKLIEKDDSFNPPTGEDLAFERIGRKIECLYEGALVLGTKKMLKWEKAKNMMRPKSDFNKVTMNYSIVAPRMYEGRVESLVGRITGFADMIQLTHLKLQQVMSRMIPDGIYLDADGLAEIDLGNGTNYNPQEALNMFFQTGSIIGRSMTTDGGQNGG
;
A
#
# COMPACT_ATOMS: atom_id res chain seq x y z
N MET A 1 -19.78 28.29 0.08
CA MET A 1 -20.39 27.65 1.26
C MET A 1 -19.69 26.32 1.42
N ARG A 2 -18.90 26.13 2.51
CA ARG A 2 -18.37 24.81 2.87
C ARG A 2 -19.55 23.98 3.35
N GLY A 3 -20.02 23.05 2.55
CA GLY A 3 -20.93 22.05 3.03
C GLY A 3 -20.17 21.21 4.05
N ASN A 4 -20.57 21.25 5.31
CA ASN A 4 -20.13 20.28 6.32
C ASN A 4 -20.72 18.92 5.89
N HIS A 5 -20.02 18.21 5.02
CA HIS A 5 -20.41 16.87 4.62
C HIS A 5 -19.98 15.89 5.72
N ASN A 6 -20.74 15.89 6.79
CA ASN A 6 -20.58 14.87 7.83
C ASN A 6 -21.16 13.56 7.33
N PHE A 7 -20.55 12.44 7.73
CA PHE A 7 -21.12 11.12 7.46
C PHE A 7 -22.55 11.04 7.99
N PRO A 8 -23.46 10.40 7.24
CA PRO A 8 -24.83 10.24 7.69
C PRO A 8 -24.87 9.40 8.97
N SER A 9 -25.92 9.63 9.79
CA SER A 9 -26.10 8.87 11.03
C SER A 9 -26.21 7.38 10.73
N GLN A 10 -25.50 6.56 11.51
CA GLN A 10 -25.62 5.10 11.43
C GLN A 10 -26.85 4.57 12.22
N VAL A 11 -27.49 5.44 13.02
CA VAL A 11 -28.66 5.08 13.85
C VAL A 11 -29.95 5.34 13.07
N VAL A 12 -30.05 4.79 11.88
CA VAL A 12 -31.23 4.86 11.01
C VAL A 12 -31.69 3.44 10.68
N SER A 13 -32.90 3.31 10.15
CA SER A 13 -33.44 2.00 9.77
C SER A 13 -32.63 1.33 8.67
N ASP A 14 -32.66 0.00 8.62
CA ASP A 14 -31.90 -0.76 7.63
C ASP A 14 -32.39 -0.48 6.19
N ASN A 15 -33.68 -0.19 6.02
CA ASN A 15 -34.24 0.24 4.74
C ASN A 15 -33.70 1.59 4.29
N GLU A 16 -33.50 2.54 5.22
CA GLU A 16 -32.90 3.83 4.90
C GLU A 16 -31.40 3.67 4.54
N LYS A 17 -30.66 2.83 5.27
CA LYS A 17 -29.25 2.52 4.96
C LYS A 17 -29.05 1.89 3.58
N SER A 18 -30.03 1.10 3.13
CA SER A 18 -30.00 0.48 1.80
C SER A 18 -30.39 1.43 0.67
N SER A 19 -30.91 2.63 1.00
CA SER A 19 -31.32 3.60 0.00
C SER A 19 -30.14 4.21 -0.76
N HIS A 20 -30.36 4.52 -2.03
CA HIS A 20 -29.36 5.17 -2.89
C HIS A 20 -28.94 6.55 -2.35
N ASP A 21 -29.86 7.30 -1.75
CA ASP A 21 -29.61 8.61 -1.15
C ASP A 21 -28.66 8.54 0.04
N TYR A 22 -28.80 7.50 0.88
CA TYR A 22 -27.87 7.27 1.98
C TYR A 22 -26.47 6.98 1.48
N GLY A 23 -26.36 6.09 0.48
CA GLY A 23 -25.08 5.78 -0.17
C GLY A 23 -24.42 7.00 -0.79
N LEU A 24 -25.21 7.86 -1.45
CA LEU A 24 -24.71 9.11 -2.03
C LEU A 24 -24.16 10.06 -0.96
N LYS A 25 -24.84 10.20 0.20
CA LYS A 25 -24.34 11.00 1.33
C LYS A 25 -23.03 10.46 1.89
N VAL A 26 -22.90 9.13 2.02
CA VAL A 26 -21.64 8.47 2.44
C VAL A 26 -20.52 8.77 1.44
N ALA A 27 -20.77 8.59 0.15
CA ALA A 27 -19.80 8.83 -0.90
C ALA A 27 -19.35 10.30 -0.97
N GLN A 28 -20.28 11.24 -0.82
CA GLN A 28 -19.97 12.67 -0.76
C GLN A 28 -19.16 13.04 0.49
N ALA A 29 -19.41 12.39 1.64
CA ALA A 29 -18.62 12.61 2.84
C ALA A 29 -17.16 12.12 2.64
N ILE A 30 -16.96 10.96 2.00
CA ILE A 30 -15.63 10.46 1.63
C ILE A 30 -14.96 11.40 0.63
N GLU A 31 -15.70 11.86 -0.39
CA GLU A 31 -15.19 12.81 -1.38
C GLU A 31 -14.75 14.11 -0.71
N ALA A 32 -15.55 14.65 0.19
CA ALA A 32 -15.21 15.85 0.94
C ALA A 32 -13.98 15.69 1.84
N GLU A 33 -13.82 14.55 2.51
CA GLU A 33 -12.66 14.31 3.37
C GLU A 33 -11.35 14.20 2.58
N TRP A 34 -11.38 13.59 1.40
CA TRP A 34 -10.16 13.28 0.65
C TRP A 34 -9.86 14.24 -0.50
N PHE A 35 -10.88 14.75 -1.18
CA PHE A 35 -10.73 15.49 -2.43
C PHE A 35 -11.09 16.97 -2.30
N ASP A 36 -11.84 17.39 -1.29
CA ASP A 36 -12.06 18.81 -1.04
C ASP A 36 -10.82 19.43 -0.42
N GLY A 37 -10.12 20.22 -1.20
CA GLY A 37 -8.92 20.93 -0.77
C GLY A 37 -9.21 22.36 -0.35
N GLU A 38 -8.32 22.93 0.46
CA GLU A 38 -8.22 24.36 0.64
C GLU A 38 -7.93 25.07 -0.69
N ARG A 39 -8.18 26.39 -0.76
CA ARG A 39 -8.07 27.26 -1.94
C ARG A 39 -6.83 27.09 -2.83
N ASN A 40 -5.81 26.36 -2.40
CA ASN A 40 -4.54 26.15 -3.10
C ASN A 40 -4.45 24.80 -3.83
N GLY A 41 -5.54 24.03 -3.96
CA GLY A 41 -5.53 22.74 -4.68
C GLY A 41 -4.84 21.58 -3.93
N ASN A 42 -4.40 21.80 -2.70
CA ASN A 42 -3.78 20.78 -1.84
C ASN A 42 -4.87 20.05 -1.06
N ASN A 43 -5.39 18.97 -1.62
CA ASN A 43 -6.27 18.05 -0.90
C ASN A 43 -5.48 16.86 -0.32
N ARG A 44 -6.11 16.13 0.61
CA ARG A 44 -5.48 14.99 1.27
C ARG A 44 -4.99 13.94 0.26
N TYR A 45 -5.82 13.59 -0.71
CA TYR A 45 -5.49 12.63 -1.76
C TYR A 45 -4.26 13.04 -2.58
N SER A 46 -4.22 14.29 -3.04
CA SER A 46 -3.11 14.84 -3.82
C SER A 46 -1.80 14.83 -3.02
N ASN A 47 -1.87 15.20 -1.74
CA ASN A 47 -0.70 15.19 -0.86
C ASN A 47 -0.11 13.78 -0.68
N TYR A 48 -0.95 12.77 -0.40
CA TYR A 48 -0.51 11.38 -0.29
C TYR A 48 0.05 10.86 -1.61
N THR A 49 -0.66 11.07 -2.72
CA THR A 49 -0.25 10.66 -4.06
C THR A 49 1.09 11.27 -4.46
N ASN A 50 1.27 12.58 -4.23
CA ASN A 50 2.53 13.28 -4.54
C ASN A 50 3.69 12.79 -3.67
N ASN A 51 3.43 12.53 -2.38
CA ASN A 51 4.45 11.99 -1.49
C ASN A 51 4.90 10.58 -1.94
N TYR A 52 3.97 9.69 -2.23
CA TYR A 52 4.31 8.35 -2.73
C TYR A 52 5.01 8.39 -4.09
N HIS A 53 4.60 9.29 -4.98
CA HIS A 53 5.29 9.51 -6.25
C HIS A 53 6.73 9.96 -6.03
N LYS A 54 6.95 10.94 -5.14
CA LYS A 54 8.29 11.39 -4.77
C LYS A 54 9.15 10.24 -4.23
N LEU A 55 8.62 9.43 -3.31
CA LEU A 55 9.34 8.29 -2.75
C LEU A 55 9.69 7.25 -3.81
N ARG A 56 8.78 6.98 -4.76
CA ARG A 56 9.03 6.08 -5.89
C ARG A 56 10.11 6.61 -6.83
N LEU A 57 10.18 7.92 -7.08
CA LEU A 57 11.28 8.52 -7.84
C LEU A 57 12.62 8.33 -7.14
N TYR A 58 12.69 8.52 -5.82
CA TYR A 58 13.90 8.23 -5.06
C TYR A 58 14.28 6.74 -5.11
N ALA A 59 13.30 5.85 -4.98
CA ALA A 59 13.53 4.40 -5.08
C ALA A 59 14.05 3.97 -6.46
N ARG A 60 13.78 4.74 -7.51
CA ARG A 60 14.27 4.51 -8.88
C ARG A 60 15.57 5.27 -9.21
N GLY A 61 16.01 6.16 -8.33
CA GLY A 61 17.15 7.06 -8.61
C GLY A 61 16.82 8.15 -9.62
N GLU A 62 15.55 8.49 -9.80
CA GLU A 62 15.02 9.51 -10.72
C GLU A 62 14.51 10.74 -9.96
N GLN A 63 15.07 11.03 -8.78
CA GLN A 63 14.67 12.18 -7.98
C GLN A 63 14.92 13.50 -8.71
N SER A 64 14.09 14.51 -8.41
CA SER A 64 14.24 15.83 -9.02
C SER A 64 15.61 16.46 -8.67
N ILE A 65 16.29 16.91 -9.71
CA ILE A 65 17.58 17.61 -9.59
C ILE A 65 17.44 19.10 -9.28
N GLN A 66 16.22 19.65 -9.39
CA GLN A 66 15.99 21.09 -9.28
C GLN A 66 16.46 21.64 -7.93
N LYS A 67 16.19 20.93 -6.83
CA LYS A 67 16.65 21.34 -5.50
C LYS A 67 18.18 21.43 -5.35
N TYR A 68 18.93 20.57 -6.05
CA TYR A 68 20.39 20.62 -6.06
C TYR A 68 20.90 21.78 -6.90
N LYS A 69 20.21 22.08 -7.99
CA LYS A 69 20.48 23.26 -8.80
C LYS A 69 20.23 24.54 -8.00
N ASP A 70 19.11 24.63 -7.30
CA ASP A 70 18.78 25.78 -6.47
C ASP A 70 19.80 25.99 -5.35
N GLU A 71 20.30 24.91 -4.72
CA GLU A 71 21.30 24.95 -3.66
C GLU A 71 22.69 25.38 -4.15
N LEU A 72 23.06 25.01 -5.39
CA LEU A 72 24.37 25.31 -5.98
C LEU A 72 24.38 26.57 -6.82
N SER A 73 23.23 27.15 -7.13
CA SER A 73 23.12 28.38 -7.90
C SER A 73 23.59 29.57 -7.12
N ILE A 74 24.29 30.49 -7.78
CA ILE A 74 24.63 31.82 -7.26
C ILE A 74 23.70 32.84 -7.93
N ASN A 75 22.79 33.43 -7.17
CA ASN A 75 21.77 34.35 -7.71
C ASN A 75 20.93 33.79 -8.85
N GLY A 76 20.73 32.48 -8.88
CA GLY A 76 19.96 31.77 -9.94
C GLY A 76 20.77 31.44 -11.19
N ASP A 77 22.04 31.82 -11.24
CA ASP A 77 22.93 31.48 -12.37
C ASP A 77 23.68 30.17 -12.11
N LEU A 78 23.68 29.30 -13.11
CA LEU A 78 24.34 27.99 -13.16
C LEU A 78 25.34 27.88 -14.32
N SER A 79 25.48 28.93 -15.12
CA SER A 79 26.29 28.91 -16.36
C SER A 79 27.76 28.62 -16.12
N TYR A 80 28.25 28.92 -14.90
CA TYR A 80 29.62 28.66 -14.47
C TYR A 80 29.90 27.23 -14.01
N LEU A 81 28.85 26.38 -13.95
CA LEU A 81 28.94 24.99 -13.44
C LEU A 81 28.83 24.01 -14.61
N ASN A 82 29.92 23.34 -14.92
CA ASN A 82 29.93 22.18 -15.81
C ASN A 82 29.92 20.91 -14.99
N LEU A 83 28.71 20.49 -14.53
CA LEU A 83 28.54 19.34 -13.64
C LEU A 83 27.64 18.30 -14.29
N ASP A 84 27.89 17.02 -14.00
CA ASP A 84 26.94 15.95 -14.30
C ASP A 84 25.82 15.95 -13.27
N TRP A 85 24.65 16.43 -13.68
CA TRP A 85 23.46 16.54 -12.84
C TRP A 85 22.75 15.22 -12.62
N LYS A 86 23.26 14.11 -13.18
CA LYS A 86 22.64 12.81 -12.98
C LYS A 86 22.61 12.43 -11.51
N PRO A 87 21.42 12.01 -10.98
CA PRO A 87 21.36 11.51 -9.61
C PRO A 87 22.19 10.24 -9.44
N VAL A 88 22.90 10.14 -8.31
CA VAL A 88 23.62 8.93 -7.93
C VAL A 88 22.61 7.91 -7.40
N PRO A 89 22.42 6.74 -8.06
CA PRO A 89 21.35 5.78 -7.73
C PRO A 89 21.77 4.89 -6.55
N ILE A 90 21.79 5.44 -5.33
CA ILE A 90 22.17 4.71 -4.11
C ILE A 90 20.96 3.95 -3.55
N ILE A 91 19.82 4.63 -3.44
CA ILE A 91 18.58 4.06 -2.85
C ILE A 91 18.09 2.82 -3.61
N PRO A 92 18.06 2.78 -4.97
CA PRO A 92 17.58 1.62 -5.71
C PRO A 92 18.27 0.33 -5.28
N LYS A 93 19.59 0.35 -5.13
CA LYS A 93 20.37 -0.82 -4.71
C LYS A 93 19.93 -1.37 -3.35
N PHE A 94 19.68 -0.50 -2.38
CA PHE A 94 19.22 -0.92 -1.05
C PHE A 94 17.78 -1.44 -1.09
N VAL A 95 16.90 -0.81 -1.88
CA VAL A 95 15.53 -1.27 -2.07
C VAL A 95 15.52 -2.67 -2.68
N ASP A 96 16.33 -2.92 -3.71
CA ASP A 96 16.42 -4.22 -4.36
C ASP A 96 16.93 -5.31 -3.41
N ILE A 97 17.94 -5.01 -2.59
CA ILE A 97 18.45 -5.94 -1.57
C ILE A 97 17.36 -6.31 -0.56
N VAL A 98 16.64 -5.33 -0.05
CA VAL A 98 15.57 -5.56 0.95
C VAL A 98 14.42 -6.34 0.33
N VAL A 99 13.94 -5.91 -0.84
CA VAL A 99 12.79 -6.54 -1.52
C VAL A 99 13.12 -7.99 -1.90
N ASN A 100 14.27 -8.23 -2.51
CA ASN A 100 14.65 -9.59 -2.89
C ASN A 100 14.90 -10.46 -1.66
N GLY A 101 15.63 -9.98 -0.65
CA GLY A 101 15.91 -10.73 0.57
C GLY A 101 14.64 -11.13 1.37
N ILE A 102 13.57 -10.33 1.31
CA ILE A 102 12.29 -10.70 1.92
C ILE A 102 11.49 -11.61 0.99
N SER A 103 11.50 -11.36 -0.32
CA SER A 103 10.72 -12.15 -1.28
C SER A 103 11.24 -13.59 -1.43
N GLU A 104 12.54 -13.82 -1.21
CA GLU A 104 13.15 -15.16 -1.24
C GLU A 104 12.75 -16.03 -0.04
N ARG A 105 12.26 -15.42 1.06
CA ARG A 105 11.79 -16.19 2.20
C ARG A 105 10.53 -16.96 1.81
N GLN A 106 10.66 -18.27 1.82
CA GLN A 106 9.54 -19.17 1.58
C GLN A 106 8.58 -19.13 2.78
N TYR A 107 7.30 -19.18 2.50
CA TYR A 107 6.27 -19.38 3.49
C TYR A 107 5.63 -20.75 3.27
N SER A 108 5.31 -21.43 4.34
CA SER A 108 4.58 -22.69 4.30
C SER A 108 3.15 -22.46 4.82
N ILE A 109 2.19 -22.96 4.08
CA ILE A 109 0.79 -22.92 4.48
C ILE A 109 0.51 -24.22 5.22
N LYS A 110 -0.01 -24.10 6.44
CA LYS A 110 -0.44 -25.25 7.24
C LYS A 110 -1.88 -25.03 7.66
N ALA A 111 -2.76 -25.94 7.30
CA ALA A 111 -4.14 -25.97 7.73
C ALA A 111 -4.32 -26.97 8.87
N TYR A 112 -5.15 -26.61 9.83
CA TYR A 112 -5.48 -27.46 10.96
C TYR A 112 -7.00 -27.50 11.13
N SER A 113 -7.58 -28.70 11.17
CA SER A 113 -8.98 -28.85 11.48
C SER A 113 -9.27 -28.43 12.92
N GLN A 114 -10.31 -27.61 13.10
CA GLN A 114 -10.82 -27.22 14.41
C GLN A 114 -12.06 -28.03 14.82
N ASP A 115 -12.41 -29.06 14.07
CA ASP A 115 -13.48 -29.98 14.43
C ASP A 115 -13.15 -30.71 15.72
N PRO A 116 -14.02 -30.70 16.75
CA PRO A 116 -13.76 -31.35 18.04
C PRO A 116 -13.33 -32.81 17.90
N TYR A 117 -13.93 -33.57 16.99
CA TYR A 117 -13.57 -34.96 16.74
C TYR A 117 -12.18 -35.11 16.13
N GLY A 118 -11.84 -34.22 15.20
CA GLY A 118 -10.52 -34.18 14.60
C GLY A 118 -9.42 -33.81 15.58
N VAL A 119 -9.69 -32.84 16.47
CA VAL A 119 -8.79 -32.42 17.53
C VAL A 119 -8.59 -33.56 18.54
N GLU A 120 -9.65 -34.26 18.94
CA GLU A 120 -9.55 -35.41 19.85
C GLU A 120 -8.68 -36.53 19.28
N LYS A 121 -8.90 -36.92 18.03
CA LYS A 121 -8.07 -37.90 17.33
C LYS A 121 -6.60 -37.49 17.22
N ARG A 122 -6.35 -36.24 16.89
CA ARG A 122 -5.00 -35.72 16.79
C ARG A 122 -4.30 -35.74 18.15
N THR A 123 -5.00 -35.33 19.20
CA THR A 123 -4.46 -35.35 20.57
C THR A 123 -4.18 -36.77 21.03
N ALA A 124 -5.08 -37.70 20.78
CA ALA A 124 -4.89 -39.11 21.12
C ALA A 124 -3.68 -39.74 20.39
N TYR A 125 -3.49 -39.41 19.09
CA TYR A 125 -2.34 -39.86 18.31
C TYR A 125 -1.04 -39.29 18.86
N MET A 126 -1.01 -37.95 19.14
CA MET A 126 0.14 -37.27 19.71
C MET A 126 0.51 -37.84 21.09
N GLU A 127 -0.48 -38.13 21.96
CA GLU A 127 -0.25 -38.78 23.25
C GLU A 127 0.30 -40.20 23.07
N GLY A 128 -0.11 -40.93 22.04
CA GLY A 128 0.45 -42.25 21.70
C GLY A 128 1.93 -42.15 21.40
N ILE A 129 2.33 -41.25 20.50
CA ILE A 129 3.75 -41.06 20.14
C ILE A 129 4.57 -40.56 21.34
N MET A 130 4.03 -39.67 22.17
CA MET A 130 4.71 -39.22 23.39
C MET A 130 4.95 -40.36 24.36
N LYS A 131 4.04 -41.34 24.43
CA LYS A 131 4.27 -42.57 25.26
C LYS A 131 5.39 -43.42 24.67
N ASP A 132 5.43 -43.55 23.33
CA ASP A 132 6.47 -44.31 22.64
C ASP A 132 7.85 -43.64 22.79
N MET A 133 7.91 -42.29 22.72
CA MET A 133 9.11 -41.50 22.98
C MET A 133 9.65 -41.76 24.41
N LYS A 134 8.76 -41.72 25.42
CA LYS A 134 9.13 -41.98 26.83
C LYS A 134 9.55 -43.42 27.03
N ALA A 135 8.92 -44.38 26.34
CA ALA A 135 9.33 -45.80 26.38
C ALA A 135 10.72 -45.99 25.78
N LYS A 136 11.01 -45.33 24.64
CA LYS A 136 12.35 -45.33 24.01
C LYS A 136 13.41 -44.72 24.91
N GLU A 137 13.11 -43.61 25.58
CA GLU A 137 14.00 -42.95 26.53
C GLU A 137 14.27 -43.85 27.74
N PHE A 138 13.21 -44.54 28.26
CA PHE A 138 13.33 -45.50 29.33
C PHE A 138 14.18 -46.73 28.96
N ASP A 139 13.98 -47.28 27.74
CA ASP A 139 14.78 -48.39 27.23
C ASP A 139 16.26 -48.01 27.06
N GLN A 140 16.55 -46.79 26.62
CA GLN A 140 17.93 -46.28 26.54
C GLN A 140 18.55 -46.14 27.92
N MET A 141 17.80 -45.64 28.93
CA MET A 141 18.27 -45.57 30.30
C MET A 141 18.50 -46.97 30.94
N ALA A 142 17.58 -47.91 30.70
CA ALA A 142 17.70 -49.28 31.18
C ALA A 142 18.90 -50.01 30.54
N LYS A 143 19.14 -49.80 29.26
CA LYS A 143 20.31 -50.32 28.54
C LYS A 143 21.62 -49.76 29.08
N ASN A 144 21.66 -48.47 29.41
CA ASN A 144 22.85 -47.83 29.97
C ASN A 144 23.13 -48.21 31.44
N LEU A 145 22.09 -48.44 32.25
CA LEU A 145 22.21 -48.72 33.68
C LEU A 145 22.30 -50.21 34.01
N MET A 146 21.57 -51.07 33.30
CA MET A 146 21.38 -52.48 33.65
C MET A 146 21.89 -53.44 32.58
N ASN A 147 22.37 -52.94 31.44
CA ASN A 147 22.78 -53.74 30.28
C ASN A 147 21.70 -54.73 29.79
N MET A 148 20.43 -54.40 30.00
CA MET A 148 19.27 -55.19 29.60
C MET A 148 18.62 -54.56 28.39
N ASP A 149 18.47 -55.30 27.30
CA ASP A 149 17.73 -54.90 26.12
C ASP A 149 16.25 -55.33 26.28
N PHE A 150 15.37 -54.39 26.62
CA PHE A 150 13.94 -54.59 26.54
C PHE A 150 13.47 -54.29 25.10
N LYS A 151 13.55 -55.28 24.21
CA LYS A 151 13.09 -55.16 22.84
C LYS A 151 11.55 -55.07 22.81
N GLN A 152 10.96 -53.93 23.06
CA GLN A 152 9.53 -53.74 22.91
C GLN A 152 9.09 -52.88 21.73
N ASN A 153 9.95 -52.14 21.07
CA ASN A 153 9.50 -51.35 19.91
C ASN A 153 10.43 -51.47 18.72
N LYS A 154 9.82 -51.90 17.60
CA LYS A 154 10.45 -52.09 16.31
C LYS A 154 10.34 -50.88 15.38
N GLU A 155 9.86 -49.74 15.85
CA GLU A 155 9.71 -48.58 14.98
C GLU A 155 10.91 -47.67 15.09
N GLU A 156 11.76 -47.71 14.06
CA GLU A 156 12.94 -46.87 13.90
C GLU A 156 12.57 -45.38 13.74
N ASP A 157 11.28 -45.05 13.53
CA ASP A 157 10.76 -43.72 13.22
C ASP A 157 10.15 -42.96 14.41
N VAL A 158 10.43 -43.37 15.67
CA VAL A 158 9.93 -42.64 16.84
C VAL A 158 10.80 -41.39 17.07
N PRO A 159 10.24 -40.17 17.06
CA PRO A 159 10.99 -38.94 17.28
C PRO A 159 11.65 -38.93 18.67
N GLU A 160 12.81 -38.28 18.76
CA GLU A 160 13.58 -38.15 20.00
C GLU A 160 13.44 -36.78 20.65
N THR A 161 13.14 -35.76 19.85
CA THR A 161 12.99 -34.37 20.32
C THR A 161 11.58 -33.86 20.07
N GLN A 162 11.22 -32.78 20.73
CA GLN A 162 9.93 -32.13 20.55
C GLN A 162 9.79 -31.51 19.13
N GLU A 163 10.90 -31.05 18.54
CA GLU A 163 10.94 -30.55 17.18
C GLU A 163 10.70 -31.64 16.14
N GLU A 164 11.29 -32.84 16.39
CA GLU A 164 11.02 -34.02 15.58
C GLU A 164 9.59 -34.52 15.72
N LEU A 165 8.99 -34.42 16.91
CA LEU A 165 7.59 -34.75 17.13
C LEU A 165 6.68 -33.82 16.30
N ASP A 166 6.95 -32.51 16.28
CA ASP A 166 6.20 -31.56 15.47
C ASP A 166 6.36 -31.84 13.97
N LEU A 167 7.56 -32.24 13.57
CA LEU A 167 7.84 -32.64 12.19
C LEU A 167 7.09 -33.95 11.84
N HIS A 168 7.15 -34.95 12.72
CA HIS A 168 6.44 -36.21 12.55
C HIS A 168 4.92 -36.01 12.45
N MET A 169 4.36 -35.19 13.35
CA MET A 169 2.94 -34.81 13.31
C MET A 169 2.56 -34.09 12.02
N SER A 170 3.45 -33.28 11.48
CA SER A 170 3.19 -32.54 10.22
C SER A 170 3.32 -33.41 8.97
N LEU A 171 4.12 -34.48 9.01
CA LEU A 171 4.35 -35.38 7.88
C LEU A 171 3.42 -36.61 7.89
N ASN A 172 3.23 -37.24 9.05
CA ASN A 172 2.57 -38.53 9.15
C ASN A 172 1.13 -38.44 9.65
N TYR A 173 0.75 -37.35 10.35
CA TYR A 173 -0.59 -37.15 10.83
C TYR A 173 -1.23 -35.89 10.25
N LYS A 174 -1.89 -36.03 9.12
CA LYS A 174 -2.76 -35.01 8.56
C LYS A 174 -4.08 -35.63 8.17
N GLN A 175 -5.17 -34.94 8.52
CA GLN A 175 -6.48 -35.32 8.03
C GLN A 175 -6.61 -35.00 6.54
N ALA A 176 -7.38 -35.78 5.80
CA ALA A 176 -7.63 -35.55 4.37
C ALA A 176 -8.21 -34.14 4.09
N VAL A 177 -9.00 -33.62 5.03
CA VAL A 177 -9.57 -32.25 4.95
C VAL A 177 -8.47 -31.20 5.04
N GLU A 178 -7.50 -31.34 5.98
CA GLU A 178 -6.37 -30.41 6.14
C GLU A 178 -5.48 -30.39 4.90
N ILE A 179 -5.22 -31.56 4.32
CA ILE A 179 -4.45 -31.68 3.07
C ILE A 179 -5.20 -30.99 1.90
N ALA A 180 -6.51 -31.23 1.82
CA ALA A 180 -7.34 -30.62 0.77
C ALA A 180 -7.41 -29.10 0.91
N GLU A 181 -7.51 -28.56 2.14
CA GLU A 181 -7.49 -27.12 2.40
C GLU A 181 -6.15 -26.49 2.02
N GLU A 182 -5.02 -27.12 2.39
CA GLU A 182 -3.69 -26.64 2.01
C GLU A 182 -3.49 -26.63 0.49
N GLN A 183 -3.92 -27.69 -0.19
CA GLN A 183 -3.85 -27.78 -1.65
C GLN A 183 -4.76 -26.73 -2.30
N ALA A 184 -5.98 -26.56 -1.81
CA ALA A 184 -6.92 -25.57 -2.33
C ALA A 184 -6.35 -24.14 -2.22
N ILE A 185 -5.73 -23.78 -1.07
CA ILE A 185 -5.09 -22.48 -0.89
C ILE A 185 -3.90 -22.33 -1.84
N ASN A 186 -3.05 -23.34 -1.99
CA ASN A 186 -1.91 -23.29 -2.91
C ASN A 186 -2.37 -23.10 -4.36
N VAL A 187 -3.36 -23.86 -4.81
CA VAL A 187 -3.93 -23.71 -6.15
C VAL A 187 -4.54 -22.33 -6.37
N LEU A 188 -5.20 -21.77 -5.35
CA LEU A 188 -5.76 -20.42 -5.39
C LEU A 188 -4.65 -19.37 -5.50
N LEU A 189 -3.57 -19.48 -4.74
CA LEU A 189 -2.45 -18.55 -4.79
C LEU A 189 -1.71 -18.62 -6.13
N ASP A 190 -1.49 -19.82 -6.65
CA ASP A 190 -0.87 -20.03 -7.97
C ASP A 190 -1.76 -19.47 -9.10
N GLY A 191 -3.06 -19.72 -9.05
CA GLY A 191 -4.02 -19.18 -10.03
C GLY A 191 -4.06 -17.66 -10.04
N ASN A 192 -3.93 -17.02 -8.89
CA ASN A 192 -3.86 -15.56 -8.75
C ASN A 192 -2.46 -14.98 -8.99
N LYS A 193 -1.44 -15.80 -9.29
CA LYS A 193 -0.03 -15.37 -9.43
C LYS A 193 0.42 -14.56 -8.21
N TYR A 194 0.07 -15.03 -7.03
CA TYR A 194 0.27 -14.31 -5.78
C TYR A 194 1.72 -13.93 -5.51
N ASP A 195 2.69 -14.71 -5.97
CA ASP A 195 4.11 -14.40 -5.79
C ASP A 195 4.52 -13.06 -6.44
N LEU A 196 3.96 -12.74 -7.62
CA LEU A 196 4.19 -11.44 -8.25
C LEU A 196 3.52 -10.31 -7.46
N THR A 197 2.29 -10.53 -7.01
CA THR A 197 1.57 -9.59 -6.15
C THR A 197 2.31 -9.37 -4.84
N ARG A 198 2.78 -10.44 -4.19
CA ARG A 198 3.58 -10.40 -2.96
C ARG A 198 4.85 -9.58 -3.12
N LYS A 199 5.61 -9.81 -4.20
CA LYS A 199 6.82 -9.04 -4.48
C LYS A 199 6.51 -7.54 -4.61
N ARG A 200 5.40 -7.20 -5.26
CA ARG A 200 4.93 -5.81 -5.40
C ARG A 200 4.49 -5.19 -4.07
N LEU A 201 3.79 -5.95 -3.23
CA LEU A 201 3.42 -5.52 -1.88
C LEU A 201 4.64 -5.26 -1.00
N ILE A 202 5.67 -6.12 -1.04
CA ILE A 202 6.93 -5.95 -0.32
C ILE A 202 7.66 -4.69 -0.81
N TYR A 203 7.66 -4.45 -2.12
CA TYR A 203 8.22 -3.22 -2.70
C TYR A 203 7.51 -1.97 -2.16
N ASP A 204 6.17 -1.95 -2.16
CA ASP A 204 5.41 -0.81 -1.64
C ASP A 204 5.60 -0.62 -0.12
N LEU A 205 5.68 -1.69 0.68
CA LEU A 205 6.03 -1.61 2.11
C LEU A 205 7.42 -0.97 2.33
N THR A 206 8.37 -1.26 1.45
CA THR A 206 9.72 -0.70 1.54
C THR A 206 9.73 0.77 1.11
N VAL A 207 9.08 1.11 0.00
CA VAL A 207 9.13 2.43 -0.63
C VAL A 207 8.11 3.39 -0.04
N CYS A 208 6.85 2.98 0.08
CA CYS A 208 5.73 3.81 0.55
C CYS A 208 5.46 3.64 2.05
N GLY A 209 5.88 2.51 2.65
CA GLY A 209 5.62 2.17 4.05
C GLY A 209 4.25 1.54 4.29
N ILE A 210 3.43 1.41 3.26
CA ILE A 210 2.08 0.84 3.29
C ILE A 210 1.89 -0.06 2.07
N ALA A 211 1.21 -1.17 2.27
CA ALA A 211 0.80 -2.06 1.19
C ALA A 211 -0.67 -2.44 1.34
N ALA A 212 -1.34 -2.64 0.24
CA ALA A 212 -2.75 -3.00 0.20
C ALA A 212 -3.05 -4.05 -0.86
N SER A 213 -3.86 -5.02 -0.49
CA SER A 213 -4.45 -6.00 -1.39
C SER A 213 -5.96 -6.04 -1.19
N LYS A 214 -6.68 -6.43 -2.23
CA LYS A 214 -8.13 -6.59 -2.21
C LYS A 214 -8.46 -8.04 -2.53
N THR A 215 -9.29 -8.65 -1.70
CA THR A 215 -9.82 -9.99 -1.94
C THR A 215 -11.26 -9.87 -2.38
N THR A 216 -11.58 -10.41 -3.56
CA THR A 216 -12.94 -10.44 -4.08
C THR A 216 -13.32 -11.86 -4.44
N PHE A 217 -14.61 -12.12 -4.47
CA PHE A 217 -15.16 -13.40 -4.91
C PHE A 217 -16.03 -13.20 -6.14
N ASN A 218 -15.73 -13.93 -7.20
CA ASN A 218 -16.51 -13.99 -8.42
C ASN A 218 -16.92 -15.43 -8.67
N THR A 219 -18.17 -15.66 -9.04
CA THR A 219 -18.68 -17.02 -9.35
C THR A 219 -17.98 -17.68 -10.53
N ALA A 220 -17.40 -16.91 -11.45
CA ALA A 220 -16.68 -17.44 -12.62
C ALA A 220 -15.22 -17.80 -12.30
N GLU A 221 -14.54 -17.01 -11.48
CA GLU A 221 -13.09 -17.11 -11.21
C GLU A 221 -12.78 -17.61 -9.79
N GLY A 222 -13.81 -17.67 -8.91
CA GLY A 222 -13.64 -17.99 -7.51
C GLY A 222 -13.10 -16.80 -6.72
N VAL A 223 -12.17 -17.05 -5.79
CA VAL A 223 -11.52 -16.02 -4.99
C VAL A 223 -10.38 -15.40 -5.77
N THR A 224 -10.43 -14.08 -5.97
CA THR A 224 -9.38 -13.30 -6.63
C THR A 224 -8.68 -12.39 -5.63
N ILE A 225 -7.36 -12.31 -5.76
CA ILE A 225 -6.49 -11.44 -4.94
C ILE A 225 -5.87 -10.40 -5.87
N GLU A 226 -6.30 -9.15 -5.71
CA GLU A 226 -5.83 -8.03 -6.51
C GLU A 226 -4.86 -7.16 -5.72
N TYR A 227 -3.85 -6.67 -6.41
CA TYR A 227 -2.99 -5.62 -5.87
C TYR A 227 -3.69 -4.27 -5.91
N VAL A 228 -3.61 -3.51 -4.82
CA VAL A 228 -4.10 -2.14 -4.74
C VAL A 228 -2.93 -1.18 -4.59
N ASP A 229 -2.84 -0.18 -5.49
CA ASP A 229 -1.80 0.84 -5.40
C ASP A 229 -2.07 1.76 -4.20
N PRO A 230 -1.16 1.86 -3.22
CA PRO A 230 -1.31 2.76 -2.07
C PRO A 230 -1.57 4.23 -2.44
N ALA A 231 -1.12 4.66 -3.60
CA ALA A 231 -1.35 6.02 -4.09
C ALA A 231 -2.80 6.29 -4.47
N ASN A 232 -3.58 5.25 -4.73
CA ASN A 232 -4.99 5.35 -5.10
C ASN A 232 -5.92 4.97 -3.94
N LEU A 233 -5.36 4.61 -2.80
CA LEU A 233 -6.09 4.14 -1.63
C LEU A 233 -6.71 5.31 -0.87
N VAL A 234 -7.96 5.12 -0.42
CA VAL A 234 -8.75 6.05 0.37
C VAL A 234 -9.28 5.29 1.59
N TYR A 235 -9.05 5.79 2.80
CA TYR A 235 -9.45 5.11 4.04
C TYR A 235 -9.79 6.09 5.16
N SER A 236 -10.57 5.64 6.13
CA SER A 236 -10.86 6.42 7.33
C SER A 236 -9.62 6.57 8.22
N HIS A 237 -9.60 7.60 9.07
CA HIS A 237 -8.50 7.74 10.04
C HIS A 237 -8.36 6.48 10.89
N THR A 238 -7.13 6.05 11.11
CA THR A 238 -6.78 4.88 11.91
C THR A 238 -5.44 5.09 12.61
N ASP A 239 -5.31 4.52 13.79
CA ASP A 239 -4.05 4.43 14.53
C ASP A 239 -3.50 2.99 14.56
N SER A 240 -4.29 2.00 14.07
CA SER A 240 -3.87 0.61 14.00
C SER A 240 -3.01 0.33 12.77
N PRO A 241 -1.81 -0.27 12.92
CA PRO A 241 -0.97 -0.67 11.80
C PRO A 241 -1.61 -1.68 10.85
N TYR A 242 -2.65 -2.40 11.30
CA TYR A 242 -3.40 -3.40 10.54
C TYR A 242 -4.73 -2.90 9.99
N PHE A 243 -5.09 -1.63 10.28
CA PHE A 243 -6.33 -1.02 9.79
C PHE A 243 -7.62 -1.74 10.22
N ASP A 244 -7.63 -2.30 11.42
CA ASP A 244 -8.79 -3.06 11.93
C ASP A 244 -9.96 -2.16 12.35
N ASP A 245 -9.67 -0.91 12.71
CA ASP A 245 -10.59 0.10 13.23
C ASP A 245 -11.25 0.96 12.16
N ILE A 246 -10.90 0.77 10.88
CA ILE A 246 -11.47 1.55 9.78
C ILE A 246 -12.95 1.23 9.55
N TYR A 247 -13.75 2.26 9.24
CA TYR A 247 -15.16 2.10 8.91
C TYR A 247 -15.46 2.33 7.42
N TYR A 248 -14.53 2.91 6.65
CA TYR A 248 -14.58 2.88 5.20
C TYR A 248 -13.17 2.71 4.61
N VAL A 249 -13.14 2.09 3.46
CA VAL A 249 -11.95 1.95 2.62
C VAL A 249 -12.37 1.93 1.17
N GLY A 250 -11.56 2.48 0.31
CA GLY A 250 -11.81 2.49 -1.13
C GLY A 250 -10.56 2.71 -1.95
N GLU A 251 -10.74 2.62 -3.25
CA GLU A 251 -9.70 2.86 -4.24
C GLU A 251 -10.22 3.70 -5.39
N VAL A 252 -9.39 4.59 -5.91
CA VAL A 252 -9.68 5.36 -7.11
C VAL A 252 -9.13 4.61 -8.32
N LYS A 253 -10.03 4.14 -9.19
CA LYS A 253 -9.67 3.51 -10.46
C LYS A 253 -10.07 4.41 -11.63
N SER A 254 -9.15 4.60 -12.57
CA SER A 254 -9.42 5.25 -13.84
C SER A 254 -9.73 4.17 -14.86
N ILE A 255 -10.98 4.04 -15.25
CA ILE A 255 -11.43 3.01 -16.18
C ILE A 255 -11.86 3.63 -17.51
N PRO A 256 -11.63 2.95 -18.64
CA PRO A 256 -12.11 3.40 -19.93
C PRO A 256 -13.64 3.27 -20.03
N ILE A 257 -14.25 4.10 -20.86
CA ILE A 257 -15.70 4.17 -21.02
C ILE A 257 -16.30 2.82 -21.43
N ASN A 258 -15.63 2.06 -22.30
CA ASN A 258 -16.09 0.74 -22.73
C ASN A 258 -16.19 -0.26 -21.57
N GLU A 259 -15.28 -0.16 -20.62
CA GLU A 259 -15.31 -1.01 -19.42
C GLU A 259 -16.39 -0.53 -18.43
N LEU A 260 -16.59 0.77 -18.33
CA LEU A 260 -17.66 1.35 -17.52
C LEU A 260 -19.04 0.85 -17.98
N ILE A 261 -19.31 0.86 -19.28
CA ILE A 261 -20.57 0.36 -19.86
C ILE A 261 -20.74 -1.15 -19.57
N LYS A 262 -19.65 -1.90 -19.64
CA LYS A 262 -19.67 -3.33 -19.36
C LYS A 262 -19.99 -3.65 -17.90
N GLN A 263 -19.43 -2.85 -16.97
CA GLN A 263 -19.66 -3.01 -15.54
C GLN A 263 -21.03 -2.47 -15.10
N PHE A 264 -21.53 -1.43 -15.73
CA PHE A 264 -22.77 -0.72 -15.39
C PHE A 264 -23.62 -0.53 -16.65
N PRO A 265 -24.33 -1.56 -17.11
CA PRO A 265 -25.10 -1.50 -18.35
C PRO A 265 -26.32 -0.54 -18.29
N ASP A 266 -26.73 -0.13 -17.09
CA ASP A 266 -27.89 0.74 -16.89
C ASP A 266 -27.60 2.23 -17.20
N ILE A 267 -26.35 2.58 -17.53
CA ILE A 267 -25.96 3.96 -17.86
C ILE A 267 -26.41 4.32 -19.28
N THR A 268 -27.12 5.44 -19.42
CA THR A 268 -27.56 5.97 -20.71
C THR A 268 -26.43 6.68 -21.46
N GLU A 269 -26.51 6.72 -22.80
CA GLU A 269 -25.51 7.39 -23.65
C GLU A 269 -25.38 8.90 -23.32
N GLY A 270 -26.50 9.58 -23.02
CA GLY A 270 -26.48 10.99 -22.62
C GLY A 270 -25.75 11.23 -21.30
N GLU A 271 -25.93 10.34 -20.33
CA GLU A 271 -25.18 10.39 -19.06
C GLU A 271 -23.68 10.15 -19.26
N LEU A 272 -23.29 9.25 -20.17
CA LEU A 272 -21.87 9.01 -20.49
C LEU A 272 -21.21 10.26 -21.11
N GLU A 273 -21.90 10.98 -21.97
CA GLU A 273 -21.38 12.25 -22.49
C GLU A 273 -21.22 13.31 -21.41
N ASP A 274 -22.16 13.43 -20.51
CA ASP A 274 -22.08 14.37 -19.39
C ASP A 274 -20.97 14.00 -18.39
N LEU A 275 -20.78 12.71 -18.12
CA LEU A 275 -19.69 12.21 -17.27
C LEU A 275 -18.32 12.49 -17.91
N THR A 276 -18.16 12.27 -19.21
CA THR A 276 -16.91 12.56 -19.91
C THR A 276 -16.59 14.06 -19.94
N LYS A 277 -17.59 14.91 -20.15
CA LYS A 277 -17.43 16.37 -20.12
C LYS A 277 -17.09 16.88 -18.71
N SER A 278 -17.69 16.29 -17.67
CA SER A 278 -17.46 16.66 -16.28
C SER A 278 -16.08 16.22 -15.79
N ASN A 279 -15.66 14.99 -16.09
CA ASN A 279 -14.38 14.44 -15.70
C ASN A 279 -13.18 15.24 -16.25
N TYR A 280 -13.33 15.77 -17.46
CA TYR A 280 -12.33 16.65 -18.07
C TYR A 280 -12.09 17.95 -17.26
N LYS A 281 -13.11 18.46 -16.56
CA LYS A 281 -13.01 19.67 -15.73
C LYS A 281 -12.41 19.42 -14.34
N HIS A 282 -12.53 18.22 -13.83
CA HIS A 282 -12.20 17.87 -12.45
C HIS A 282 -11.16 16.77 -12.31
N GLY A 283 -10.30 16.56 -13.32
CA GLY A 283 -9.25 15.53 -13.27
C GLY A 283 -8.48 15.55 -11.94
N TYR A 284 -8.82 14.66 -11.05
CA TYR A 284 -8.20 14.50 -9.73
C TYR A 284 -6.80 13.91 -9.80
N ARG A 285 -6.42 13.35 -10.95
CA ARG A 285 -5.06 12.88 -11.17
C ARG A 285 -4.13 14.06 -11.31
N SER A 286 -3.20 14.14 -10.38
CA SER A 286 -2.11 15.10 -10.37
C SER A 286 -1.48 15.22 -11.76
N ARG A 287 -1.51 16.42 -12.34
CA ARG A 287 -0.93 16.82 -13.64
C ARG A 287 0.58 16.58 -13.75
N GLY A 288 1.22 16.01 -12.73
CA GLY A 288 2.67 15.86 -12.64
C GLY A 288 3.23 14.49 -13.00
N ARG A 289 2.43 13.50 -13.33
CA ARG A 289 2.92 12.17 -13.68
C ARG A 289 3.28 12.10 -15.16
N PHE A 290 4.58 12.21 -15.47
CA PHE A 290 5.17 11.83 -16.76
C PHE A 290 4.31 12.15 -17.99
N ASN A 291 4.18 13.41 -18.40
CA ASN A 291 3.56 13.82 -19.67
C ASN A 291 2.36 12.95 -20.15
N GLN A 292 1.60 12.38 -19.24
CA GLN A 292 0.39 11.68 -19.62
C GLN A 292 -0.61 12.72 -20.12
N GLN A 293 -0.80 12.75 -21.42
CA GLN A 293 -1.91 13.39 -22.06
C GLN A 293 -3.18 12.92 -21.35
N GLU A 294 -4.01 13.85 -20.89
CA GLU A 294 -5.31 13.53 -20.28
C GLU A 294 -6.08 12.66 -21.27
N ASP A 295 -6.30 11.41 -20.90
CA ASP A 295 -7.06 10.49 -21.74
C ASP A 295 -8.55 10.78 -21.52
N LYS A 296 -9.14 11.47 -22.49
CA LYS A 296 -10.55 11.88 -22.47
C LYS A 296 -11.53 10.70 -22.37
N ASN A 297 -11.04 9.50 -22.67
CA ASN A 297 -11.85 8.29 -22.68
C ASN A 297 -11.81 7.53 -21.36
N LYS A 298 -11.17 8.07 -20.32
CA LYS A 298 -11.10 7.45 -18.98
C LYS A 298 -11.85 8.28 -17.96
N ILE A 299 -12.56 7.60 -17.09
CA ILE A 299 -13.34 8.18 -16.01
C ILE A 299 -12.79 7.69 -14.68
N ASP A 300 -12.60 8.62 -13.73
CA ASP A 300 -12.12 8.30 -12.39
C ASP A 300 -13.31 7.93 -11.49
N ILE A 301 -13.29 6.71 -10.98
CA ILE A 301 -14.34 6.16 -10.13
C ILE A 301 -13.75 5.80 -8.79
N LEU A 302 -14.42 6.21 -7.74
CA LEU A 302 -14.16 5.80 -6.37
C LEU A 302 -14.98 4.54 -6.07
N TYR A 303 -14.32 3.39 -5.97
CA TYR A 303 -14.91 2.17 -5.42
C TYR A 303 -14.63 2.12 -3.93
N PHE A 304 -15.64 1.93 -3.12
CA PHE A 304 -15.45 1.94 -1.67
C PHE A 304 -16.36 0.93 -0.97
N ASN A 305 -15.89 0.47 0.18
CA ASN A 305 -16.65 -0.32 1.13
C ASN A 305 -16.90 0.52 2.38
N TYR A 306 -18.11 0.50 2.88
CA TYR A 306 -18.54 1.19 4.07
C TYR A 306 -19.08 0.20 5.10
N LYS A 307 -18.52 0.24 6.31
CA LYS A 307 -18.91 -0.63 7.42
C LYS A 307 -19.97 0.04 8.29
N THR A 308 -21.08 -0.63 8.49
CA THR A 308 -22.16 -0.23 9.37
C THR A 308 -22.75 -1.46 10.05
N TYR A 309 -23.84 -1.32 10.75
CA TYR A 309 -24.53 -2.43 11.38
C TYR A 309 -25.98 -2.49 10.90
N ILE A 310 -26.54 -3.68 10.93
CA ILE A 310 -27.95 -3.97 10.70
C ILE A 310 -28.58 -4.59 11.93
N HIS A 311 -29.89 -4.43 12.07
CA HIS A 311 -30.68 -5.03 13.12
C HIS A 311 -31.34 -6.29 12.59
N GLU A 312 -30.81 -7.46 12.96
CA GLU A 312 -31.53 -8.71 12.70
C GLU A 312 -32.53 -8.96 13.83
N VAL A 313 -33.81 -8.99 13.49
CA VAL A 313 -34.90 -9.23 14.42
C VAL A 313 -35.53 -10.57 14.11
N TYR A 314 -35.62 -11.41 15.12
CA TYR A 314 -36.23 -12.73 15.02
C TYR A 314 -37.46 -12.77 15.91
N LYS A 315 -38.54 -13.30 15.32
CA LYS A 315 -39.75 -13.70 16.06
C LYS A 315 -39.54 -15.15 16.49
N VAL A 316 -39.51 -15.38 17.79
CA VAL A 316 -39.56 -16.72 18.37
C VAL A 316 -41.00 -17.12 18.59
N LYS A 317 -41.39 -18.23 18.02
CA LYS A 317 -42.73 -18.82 18.25
C LYS A 317 -42.54 -20.21 18.83
N GLU A 318 -43.13 -20.47 19.97
CA GLU A 318 -43.24 -21.83 20.52
C GLU A 318 -44.40 -22.55 19.83
N THR A 319 -44.12 -23.73 19.30
CA THR A 319 -45.13 -24.59 18.70
C THR A 319 -45.83 -25.39 19.78
N SER A 320 -47.05 -25.87 19.51
CA SER A 320 -47.81 -26.71 20.45
C SER A 320 -47.10 -28.00 20.88
N THR A 321 -45.98 -28.32 20.21
CA THR A 321 -45.09 -29.45 20.52
C THR A 321 -43.87 -29.05 21.37
N GLY A 322 -43.81 -27.82 21.86
CA GLY A 322 -42.67 -27.29 22.63
C GLY A 322 -41.44 -26.93 21.81
N LEU A 323 -41.49 -27.05 20.49
CA LEU A 323 -40.39 -26.64 19.62
C LEU A 323 -40.43 -25.16 19.32
N GLN A 324 -39.33 -24.47 19.54
CA GLN A 324 -39.16 -23.06 19.19
C GLN A 324 -38.82 -22.90 17.71
N LYS A 325 -39.63 -22.08 17.01
CA LYS A 325 -39.37 -21.72 15.60
C LYS A 325 -38.96 -20.24 15.53
N LEU A 326 -37.80 -19.99 14.97
CA LEU A 326 -37.26 -18.67 14.69
C LEU A 326 -37.69 -18.23 13.28
N ILE A 327 -38.28 -17.03 13.18
CA ILE A 327 -38.69 -16.44 11.91
C ILE A 327 -38.07 -15.05 11.85
N GLU A 328 -37.27 -14.78 10.84
CA GLU A 328 -36.68 -13.46 10.59
C GLU A 328 -37.77 -12.45 10.25
N LYS A 329 -37.68 -11.25 10.83
CA LYS A 329 -38.60 -10.13 10.66
C LYS A 329 -37.84 -8.85 10.43
N ASP A 330 -38.54 -7.86 9.87
CA ASP A 330 -38.01 -6.51 9.70
C ASP A 330 -37.73 -5.84 11.03
N ASP A 331 -36.84 -4.86 11.02
CA ASP A 331 -36.43 -4.05 12.19
C ASP A 331 -37.62 -3.41 12.93
N SER A 332 -38.67 -3.05 12.20
CA SER A 332 -39.89 -2.45 12.72
C SER A 332 -40.82 -3.42 13.44
N PHE A 333 -40.53 -4.73 13.46
CA PHE A 333 -41.40 -5.73 14.04
C PHE A 333 -41.50 -5.58 15.58
N ASN A 334 -42.71 -5.35 16.07
CA ASN A 334 -43.09 -5.43 17.49
C ASN A 334 -44.05 -6.60 17.68
N PRO A 335 -43.85 -7.49 18.67
CA PRO A 335 -44.79 -8.54 18.97
C PRO A 335 -46.13 -7.92 19.41
N PRO A 336 -47.27 -8.48 18.98
CA PRO A 336 -48.57 -8.01 19.45
C PRO A 336 -48.69 -8.24 20.96
N THR A 337 -49.19 -7.22 21.64
CA THR A 337 -49.48 -7.28 23.08
C THR A 337 -50.80 -8.04 23.31
N GLY A 338 -50.74 -9.29 23.77
CA GLY A 338 -51.89 -10.10 24.13
C GLY A 338 -51.46 -11.25 25.03
N GLU A 339 -52.26 -11.56 26.04
CA GLU A 339 -51.94 -12.53 27.11
C GLU A 339 -51.78 -13.98 26.61
N ASP A 340 -52.25 -14.30 25.38
CA ASP A 340 -52.23 -15.67 24.85
C ASP A 340 -51.19 -15.92 23.73
N LEU A 341 -50.33 -14.97 23.44
CA LEU A 341 -49.39 -15.08 22.32
C LEU A 341 -47.95 -15.23 22.82
N ALA A 342 -47.48 -16.47 22.86
CA ALA A 342 -46.10 -16.82 23.19
C ALA A 342 -45.13 -16.44 22.04
N PHE A 343 -45.02 -15.11 21.76
CA PHE A 343 -44.04 -14.59 20.81
C PHE A 343 -43.02 -13.76 21.54
N GLU A 344 -41.77 -14.12 21.37
CA GLU A 344 -40.63 -13.36 21.86
C GLU A 344 -39.91 -12.68 20.69
N ARG A 345 -39.47 -11.44 20.91
CA ARG A 345 -38.64 -10.70 19.99
C ARG A 345 -37.17 -10.81 20.45
N ILE A 346 -36.34 -11.46 19.66
CA ILE A 346 -34.91 -11.47 19.87
C ILE A 346 -34.27 -10.61 18.77
N GLY A 347 -33.58 -9.54 19.16
CA GLY A 347 -32.84 -8.68 18.22
C GLY A 347 -31.37 -8.71 18.50
N ARG A 348 -30.58 -8.78 17.45
CA ARG A 348 -29.13 -8.62 17.51
C ARG A 348 -28.65 -7.60 16.51
N LYS A 349 -27.55 -6.92 16.86
CA LYS A 349 -26.86 -6.00 15.95
C LYS A 349 -25.68 -6.73 15.31
N ILE A 350 -25.64 -6.76 14.00
CA ILE A 350 -24.58 -7.41 13.24
C ILE A 350 -23.94 -6.39 12.32
N GLU A 351 -22.63 -6.34 12.30
CA GLU A 351 -21.90 -5.50 11.33
C GLU A 351 -22.12 -6.01 9.89
N CYS A 352 -22.26 -5.08 8.98
CA CYS A 352 -22.34 -5.34 7.55
C CYS A 352 -21.53 -4.35 6.74
N LEU A 353 -21.18 -4.74 5.51
CA LEU A 353 -20.51 -3.92 4.52
C LEU A 353 -21.50 -3.53 3.42
N TYR A 354 -21.43 -2.26 3.02
CA TYR A 354 -22.02 -1.76 1.80
C TYR A 354 -20.93 -1.47 0.79
N GLU A 355 -21.16 -1.82 -0.47
CA GLU A 355 -20.29 -1.52 -1.59
C GLU A 355 -20.85 -0.36 -2.38
N GLY A 356 -20.01 0.64 -2.62
CA GLY A 356 -20.37 1.82 -3.38
C GLY A 356 -19.41 2.08 -4.53
N ALA A 357 -19.92 2.71 -5.60
CA ALA A 357 -19.13 3.22 -6.71
C ALA A 357 -19.64 4.62 -7.07
N LEU A 358 -18.79 5.64 -6.90
CA LEU A 358 -19.08 7.04 -7.20
C LEU A 358 -18.17 7.53 -8.32
N VAL A 359 -18.74 8.23 -9.31
CA VAL A 359 -17.92 8.97 -10.28
C VAL A 359 -17.44 10.26 -9.64
N LEU A 360 -16.14 10.40 -9.47
CA LEU A 360 -15.52 11.56 -8.83
C LEU A 360 -15.83 12.87 -9.55
N GLY A 361 -16.07 13.92 -8.78
CA GLY A 361 -16.43 15.25 -9.32
C GLY A 361 -17.85 15.36 -9.84
N THR A 362 -18.65 14.30 -9.71
CA THR A 362 -20.06 14.29 -10.05
C THR A 362 -20.88 13.78 -8.88
N LYS A 363 -22.19 14.02 -8.91
CA LYS A 363 -23.09 13.42 -7.91
C LYS A 363 -23.69 12.09 -8.40
N LYS A 364 -23.03 11.45 -9.38
CA LYS A 364 -23.54 10.20 -9.94
C LYS A 364 -22.94 9.02 -9.18
N MET A 365 -23.80 8.36 -8.44
CA MET A 365 -23.50 7.09 -7.81
C MET A 365 -23.91 5.97 -8.74
N LEU A 366 -22.98 5.06 -9.03
CA LEU A 366 -23.18 3.94 -9.97
C LEU A 366 -23.69 2.70 -9.26
N LYS A 367 -23.21 2.47 -8.03
CA LYS A 367 -23.55 1.27 -7.25
C LYS A 367 -23.68 1.63 -5.78
N TRP A 368 -24.71 1.10 -5.13
CA TRP A 368 -24.84 1.06 -3.68
C TRP A 368 -25.63 -0.17 -3.30
N GLU A 369 -24.96 -1.18 -2.81
CA GLU A 369 -25.55 -2.46 -2.45
C GLU A 369 -24.88 -3.01 -1.19
N LYS A 370 -25.61 -3.83 -0.45
CA LYS A 370 -25.04 -4.64 0.63
C LYS A 370 -24.11 -5.68 0.01
N ALA A 371 -22.88 -5.76 0.49
CA ALA A 371 -21.90 -6.74 0.01
C ALA A 371 -22.43 -8.16 0.17
N LYS A 372 -22.34 -8.96 -0.90
CA LYS A 372 -22.84 -10.34 -0.90
C LYS A 372 -21.90 -11.30 -0.17
N ASN A 373 -20.59 -11.05 -0.26
CA ASN A 373 -19.54 -11.91 0.30
C ASN A 373 -18.79 -11.19 1.41
N MET A 374 -19.37 -11.20 2.60
CA MET A 374 -18.77 -10.60 3.79
C MET A 374 -17.94 -11.62 4.54
N MET A 375 -16.68 -11.31 4.78
CA MET A 375 -15.80 -12.14 5.61
C MET A 375 -16.04 -11.81 7.08
N ARG A 376 -16.25 -12.86 7.89
CA ARG A 376 -16.48 -12.74 9.33
C ARG A 376 -15.43 -13.53 10.09
N PRO A 377 -14.79 -12.93 11.12
CA PRO A 377 -13.83 -13.65 11.95
C PRO A 377 -14.54 -14.75 12.74
N LYS A 378 -13.90 -15.91 12.88
CA LYS A 378 -14.44 -17.04 13.66
C LYS A 378 -14.63 -16.72 15.15
N SER A 379 -13.88 -15.75 15.67
CA SER A 379 -13.96 -15.33 17.06
C SER A 379 -15.21 -14.53 17.38
N ASP A 380 -15.76 -13.80 16.41
CA ASP A 380 -16.95 -12.97 16.58
C ASP A 380 -17.72 -12.82 15.26
N PHE A 381 -18.74 -13.61 15.07
CA PHE A 381 -19.60 -13.58 13.88
C PHE A 381 -20.42 -12.29 13.73
N ASN A 382 -20.50 -11.46 14.77
CA ASN A 382 -21.16 -10.17 14.68
C ASN A 382 -20.29 -9.10 14.00
N LYS A 383 -18.96 -9.33 13.90
CA LYS A 383 -18.04 -8.43 13.22
C LYS A 383 -17.84 -8.81 11.76
N VAL A 384 -17.47 -7.83 10.97
CA VAL A 384 -17.11 -7.97 9.56
C VAL A 384 -15.73 -7.42 9.32
N THR A 385 -14.91 -8.16 8.59
CA THR A 385 -13.61 -7.68 8.09
C THR A 385 -13.79 -7.02 6.73
N MET A 386 -12.99 -5.98 6.45
CA MET A 386 -12.98 -5.35 5.13
C MET A 386 -12.44 -6.31 4.07
N ASN A 387 -12.87 -6.12 2.83
CA ASN A 387 -12.32 -6.86 1.69
C ASN A 387 -10.90 -6.39 1.30
N TYR A 388 -10.44 -5.31 1.89
CA TYR A 388 -9.10 -4.77 1.73
C TYR A 388 -8.24 -5.19 2.91
N SER A 389 -7.10 -5.82 2.62
CA SER A 389 -6.05 -6.10 3.60
C SER A 389 -4.97 -5.05 3.46
N ILE A 390 -4.87 -4.17 4.45
CA ILE A 390 -3.93 -3.04 4.46
C ILE A 390 -2.98 -3.21 5.63
N VAL A 391 -1.71 -2.97 5.41
CA VAL A 391 -0.68 -3.06 6.45
C VAL A 391 0.29 -1.89 6.32
N ALA A 392 0.52 -1.18 7.42
CA ALA A 392 1.54 -0.14 7.54
C ALA A 392 2.34 -0.36 8.85
N PRO A 393 3.38 -1.21 8.86
CA PRO A 393 4.08 -1.63 10.08
C PRO A 393 4.72 -0.48 10.86
N ARG A 394 5.02 0.63 10.17
CA ARG A 394 5.62 1.83 10.77
C ARG A 394 4.63 2.98 10.71
N MET A 395 3.56 2.85 11.45
CA MET A 395 2.57 3.90 11.60
C MET A 395 2.59 4.44 13.04
N TYR A 396 2.52 5.75 13.16
CA TYR A 396 2.40 6.46 14.43
C TYR A 396 1.42 7.62 14.25
N GLU A 397 0.38 7.66 15.08
CA GLU A 397 -0.70 8.67 15.02
C GLU A 397 -1.25 8.89 13.59
N GLY A 398 -1.53 7.79 12.88
CA GLY A 398 -2.05 7.82 11.51
C GLY A 398 -1.03 8.25 10.44
N ARG A 399 0.23 8.51 10.81
CA ARG A 399 1.31 8.85 9.88
C ARG A 399 2.12 7.63 9.52
N VAL A 400 2.14 7.30 8.25
CA VAL A 400 2.91 6.18 7.70
C VAL A 400 4.33 6.64 7.40
N GLU A 401 5.31 5.90 7.89
CA GLU A 401 6.72 6.11 7.63
C GLU A 401 7.31 5.00 6.77
N SER A 402 8.01 5.36 5.69
CA SER A 402 8.67 4.42 4.80
C SER A 402 10.17 4.30 5.07
N LEU A 403 10.76 3.17 4.64
CA LEU A 403 12.21 2.99 4.70
C LEU A 403 12.92 4.01 3.81
N VAL A 404 12.43 4.19 2.59
CA VAL A 404 12.96 5.17 1.63
C VAL A 404 12.84 6.60 2.17
N GLY A 405 11.69 6.95 2.78
CA GLY A 405 11.48 8.27 3.37
C GLY A 405 12.52 8.63 4.43
N ARG A 406 12.97 7.66 5.22
CA ARG A 406 14.02 7.85 6.24
C ARG A 406 15.39 8.17 5.67
N ILE A 407 15.72 7.60 4.52
CA ILE A 407 17.05 7.71 3.91
C ILE A 407 17.15 8.79 2.83
N THR A 408 16.05 9.46 2.48
CA THR A 408 16.06 10.53 1.46
C THR A 408 17.02 11.65 1.80
N GLY A 409 17.10 12.07 3.07
CA GLY A 409 18.02 13.12 3.52
C GLY A 409 19.49 12.74 3.32
N PHE A 410 19.85 11.49 3.58
CA PHE A 410 21.21 11.00 3.33
C PHE A 410 21.52 10.93 1.83
N ALA A 411 20.58 10.47 1.01
CA ALA A 411 20.74 10.45 -0.44
C ALA A 411 20.97 11.86 -1.01
N ASP A 412 20.22 12.84 -0.51
CA ASP A 412 20.38 14.23 -0.89
C ASP A 412 21.75 14.80 -0.49
N MET A 413 22.19 14.49 0.73
CA MET A 413 23.52 14.91 1.20
C MET A 413 24.64 14.28 0.36
N ILE A 414 24.54 13.01 0.03
CA ILE A 414 25.52 12.33 -0.82
C ILE A 414 25.53 12.95 -2.21
N GLN A 415 24.37 13.25 -2.78
CA GLN A 415 24.24 13.88 -4.09
C GLN A 415 24.88 15.28 -4.09
N LEU A 416 24.59 16.11 -3.09
CA LEU A 416 25.20 17.43 -2.96
C LEU A 416 26.73 17.35 -2.77
N THR A 417 27.19 16.41 -1.94
CA THR A 417 28.63 16.19 -1.74
C THR A 417 29.30 15.75 -3.04
N HIS A 418 28.66 14.85 -3.81
CA HIS A 418 29.17 14.40 -5.10
C HIS A 418 29.27 15.57 -6.09
N LEU A 419 28.24 16.41 -6.20
CA LEU A 419 28.27 17.59 -7.08
C LEU A 419 29.32 18.62 -6.62
N LYS A 420 29.45 18.88 -5.31
CA LYS A 420 30.49 19.74 -4.77
C LYS A 420 31.90 19.18 -5.03
N LEU A 421 32.07 17.86 -4.91
CA LEU A 421 33.33 17.21 -5.23
C LEU A 421 33.69 17.38 -6.72
N GLN A 422 32.73 17.17 -7.63
CA GLN A 422 32.93 17.43 -9.06
C GLN A 422 33.33 18.89 -9.32
N GLN A 423 32.69 19.84 -8.63
CA GLN A 423 33.01 21.26 -8.72
C GLN A 423 34.44 21.56 -8.26
N VAL A 424 34.86 20.97 -7.13
CA VAL A 424 36.25 21.13 -6.64
C VAL A 424 37.22 20.49 -7.61
N MET A 425 36.95 19.27 -8.09
CA MET A 425 37.82 18.59 -9.05
C MET A 425 37.98 19.35 -10.38
N SER A 426 36.88 19.96 -10.87
CA SER A 426 36.93 20.79 -12.08
C SER A 426 37.72 22.07 -11.91
N ARG A 427 37.95 22.51 -10.65
CA ARG A 427 38.72 23.69 -10.31
C ARG A 427 40.13 23.35 -9.81
N MET A 428 40.48 22.08 -9.65
CA MET A 428 41.83 21.68 -9.22
C MET A 428 42.80 21.93 -10.35
N ILE A 429 43.46 23.10 -10.28
CA ILE A 429 44.61 23.45 -11.11
C ILE A 429 45.84 23.37 -10.21
N PRO A 430 46.95 22.78 -10.67
CA PRO A 430 48.14 22.61 -9.86
C PRO A 430 48.79 23.93 -9.38
N ASP A 431 48.60 25.02 -10.14
CA ASP A 431 49.18 26.32 -9.85
C ASP A 431 48.08 27.38 -9.76
N GLY A 432 48.15 28.26 -8.73
CA GLY A 432 47.25 29.36 -8.58
C GLY A 432 47.39 30.38 -9.71
N ILE A 433 46.28 31.02 -10.07
CA ILE A 433 46.29 32.00 -11.16
C ILE A 433 46.24 33.42 -10.56
N TYR A 434 47.17 34.23 -11.00
CA TYR A 434 47.15 35.66 -10.77
C TYR A 434 46.50 36.34 -11.97
N LEU A 435 45.38 37.01 -11.76
CA LEU A 435 44.62 37.71 -12.79
C LEU A 435 44.81 39.21 -12.63
N ASP A 436 45.40 39.83 -13.60
CA ASP A 436 45.34 41.28 -13.75
C ASP A 436 44.08 41.65 -14.54
N ALA A 437 43.07 42.20 -13.85
CA ALA A 437 41.78 42.56 -14.43
C ALA A 437 41.88 43.66 -15.48
N ASP A 438 42.78 44.60 -15.29
CA ASP A 438 43.01 45.71 -16.23
C ASP A 438 43.76 45.23 -17.47
N GLY A 439 44.73 44.37 -17.29
CA GLY A 439 45.48 43.75 -18.39
C GLY A 439 44.66 42.82 -19.27
N LEU A 440 43.65 42.15 -18.68
CA LEU A 440 42.70 41.32 -19.44
C LEU A 440 41.74 42.14 -20.31
N ALA A 441 41.31 43.30 -19.84
CA ALA A 441 40.45 44.17 -20.62
C ALA A 441 41.13 44.82 -21.83
N GLU A 442 42.47 44.81 -21.90
CA GLU A 442 43.27 45.32 -23.04
C GLU A 442 43.54 44.24 -24.12
N ILE A 443 43.25 42.96 -23.86
CA ILE A 443 43.52 41.90 -24.87
C ILE A 443 42.43 41.92 -25.93
N ASP A 444 42.81 42.26 -27.16
CA ASP A 444 41.95 42.17 -28.36
C ASP A 444 41.95 40.67 -28.84
N LEU A 445 40.77 40.11 -28.95
CA LEU A 445 40.53 38.77 -29.49
C LEU A 445 40.71 38.65 -31.03
N GLY A 446 41.12 39.72 -31.66
CA GLY A 446 41.24 39.80 -33.13
C GLY A 446 39.98 40.12 -33.89
N ASN A 447 38.87 40.28 -33.17
CA ASN A 447 37.55 40.64 -33.72
C ASN A 447 37.09 42.06 -33.32
N GLY A 448 37.98 42.86 -32.75
CA GLY A 448 37.62 44.20 -32.26
C GLY A 448 36.80 44.26 -30.99
N THR A 449 36.70 43.12 -30.30
CA THR A 449 36.04 43.05 -28.98
C THR A 449 37.07 42.73 -27.91
N ASN A 450 37.13 43.55 -26.85
CA ASN A 450 38.00 43.34 -25.72
C ASN A 450 37.50 42.22 -24.82
N TYR A 451 38.43 41.50 -24.21
CA TYR A 451 38.07 40.40 -23.28
C TYR A 451 37.39 40.98 -22.02
N ASN A 452 36.18 40.52 -21.75
CA ASN A 452 35.49 40.89 -20.53
C ASN A 452 36.10 40.09 -19.36
N PRO A 453 36.52 40.69 -18.24
CA PRO A 453 37.05 39.99 -17.07
C PRO A 453 36.08 38.90 -16.53
N GLN A 454 34.78 39.12 -16.69
CA GLN A 454 33.78 38.10 -16.30
C GLN A 454 33.80 36.90 -17.21
N GLU A 455 34.00 37.05 -18.52
CA GLU A 455 34.10 35.90 -19.46
C GLU A 455 35.40 35.13 -19.24
N ALA A 456 36.51 35.79 -18.91
CA ALA A 456 37.74 35.14 -18.53
C ALA A 456 37.59 34.34 -17.22
N LEU A 457 36.88 34.85 -16.25
CA LEU A 457 36.52 34.15 -15.02
C LEU A 457 35.63 32.95 -15.28
N ASN A 458 34.63 33.10 -16.13
CA ASN A 458 33.75 32.00 -16.54
C ASN A 458 34.52 30.91 -17.30
N MET A 459 35.43 31.29 -18.20
CA MET A 459 36.28 30.35 -18.92
C MET A 459 37.22 29.63 -17.96
N PHE A 460 37.78 30.32 -16.98
CA PHE A 460 38.59 29.68 -15.93
C PHE A 460 37.77 28.65 -15.14
N PHE A 461 36.55 28.97 -14.76
CA PHE A 461 35.69 28.05 -14.03
C PHE A 461 35.23 26.86 -14.90
N GLN A 462 35.15 27.02 -16.21
CA GLN A 462 34.73 25.96 -17.13
C GLN A 462 35.90 25.06 -17.58
N THR A 463 37.01 25.66 -17.95
CA THR A 463 38.12 24.94 -18.62
C THR A 463 39.35 24.80 -17.74
N GLY A 464 39.45 25.53 -16.64
CA GLY A 464 40.60 25.55 -15.75
C GLY A 464 41.84 26.24 -16.33
N SER A 465 41.70 26.90 -17.49
CA SER A 465 42.79 27.62 -18.12
C SER A 465 42.42 29.08 -18.37
N ILE A 466 43.35 29.97 -18.19
CA ILE A 466 43.24 31.37 -18.55
C ILE A 466 44.34 31.77 -19.48
N ILE A 467 44.01 32.51 -20.50
CA ILE A 467 44.95 33.14 -21.40
C ILE A 467 45.40 34.43 -20.70
N GLY A 468 46.59 34.43 -20.13
CA GLY A 468 47.16 35.62 -19.44
C GLY A 468 47.95 36.48 -20.42
N ARG A 469 48.05 37.76 -20.08
CA ARG A 469 48.93 38.72 -20.73
C ARG A 469 50.39 38.31 -20.49
N SER A 470 51.21 38.37 -21.52
CA SER A 470 52.66 38.15 -21.37
C SER A 470 53.29 39.30 -20.54
N MET A 471 53.72 38.99 -19.32
CA MET A 471 54.43 39.95 -18.47
C MET A 471 55.81 40.41 -19.00
N THR A 472 56.23 39.83 -20.10
CA THR A 472 57.55 40.14 -20.66
C THR A 472 57.60 41.43 -21.45
N THR A 473 56.45 42.10 -21.69
CA THR A 473 56.43 43.36 -22.47
C THR A 473 56.63 44.61 -21.62
N ASP A 474 56.31 44.57 -20.30
CA ASP A 474 56.48 45.75 -19.41
C ASP A 474 57.71 45.71 -18.53
N GLY A 475 58.45 44.62 -18.50
CA GLY A 475 59.70 44.51 -17.71
C GLY A 475 60.94 45.11 -18.38
N GLY A 476 60.80 45.64 -19.59
CA GLY A 476 61.92 46.07 -20.39
C GLY A 476 62.29 47.54 -20.33
N GLN A 477 61.57 48.39 -19.58
CA GLN A 477 61.87 49.83 -19.67
C GLN A 477 62.19 50.54 -18.35
N ASN A 478 62.24 49.91 -17.22
CA ASN A 478 62.71 50.59 -15.96
C ASN A 478 63.69 49.71 -15.17
N GLY A 479 64.78 49.35 -15.80
CA GLY A 479 65.92 48.70 -15.19
C GLY A 479 67.17 49.39 -15.70
N GLY A 480 67.34 50.65 -15.36
CA GLY A 480 68.56 51.34 -15.54
C GLY A 480 68.86 52.10 -14.27
#